data_05ca21eec02b4c1faa9a77f622b27e4b
#
_entry.id   05ca21eec02b4c1faa9a77f622b27e4b
#
_cell.length_a   1.000
_cell.length_b   1.000
_cell.length_c   1.000
_cell.angle_alpha   90.00
_cell.angle_beta   90.00
_cell.angle_gamma   90.00
#
_symmetry.space_group_name_H-M   'P 1'
#
loop_
_entity.id
_entity.type
_entity.pdbx_description
1 polymer ?
#
loop_
_entity_poly.entity_id
_entity_poly.type
_entity_poly.pdbx_seq_one_letter_code
_entity_poly.pdbx_strand_id
1 'polypeptide(L)'
;GYNTLAAAAFCMLAYNPYYLFDVGFQLSYLAVFFILFLVPRFKEWIVVRNPLLAMPWEWITVSIAAQIGTALLCFYYFGQFSTVFLFTNLPVTLLAMFLIPFAFLWLGYPVDFYGYGWIQKIVEGLVHSMVRVVDVFSALPYATITGRFSFFEMLGGYGFLVLCLIYMKIREPKVLLAALTLLLIISVKILICL
;
A
#
# COMPACT_ATOMS: atom_id res chain seq x y z
N GLY A 1 -12.42 -10.90 -5.75
CA GLY A 1 -11.90 -11.30 -4.46
C GLY A 1 -10.64 -12.15 -4.56
N TYR A 2 -10.38 -13.03 -3.58
CA TYR A 2 -9.17 -13.86 -3.54
C TYR A 2 -8.98 -14.74 -4.79
N ASN A 3 -10.05 -15.33 -5.33
CA ASN A 3 -9.98 -16.14 -6.54
C ASN A 3 -9.51 -15.33 -7.75
N THR A 4 -9.95 -14.10 -7.90
CA THR A 4 -9.52 -13.20 -8.98
C THR A 4 -8.03 -12.83 -8.82
N LEU A 5 -7.59 -12.55 -7.58
CA LEU A 5 -6.20 -12.28 -7.28
C LEU A 5 -5.31 -13.49 -7.61
N ALA A 6 -5.73 -14.69 -7.20
CA ALA A 6 -5.02 -15.92 -7.47
C ALA A 6 -4.96 -16.25 -8.98
N ALA A 7 -6.07 -16.07 -9.70
CA ALA A 7 -6.12 -16.28 -11.14
C ALA A 7 -5.20 -15.29 -11.89
N ALA A 8 -5.21 -14.02 -11.51
CA ALA A 8 -4.32 -13.02 -12.10
C ALA A 8 -2.83 -13.36 -11.83
N ALA A 9 -2.50 -13.76 -10.60
CA ALA A 9 -1.14 -14.20 -10.26
C ALA A 9 -0.71 -15.40 -11.09
N PHE A 10 -1.59 -16.39 -11.20
CA PHE A 10 -1.34 -17.60 -12.01
C PHE A 10 -1.08 -17.24 -13.47
N CYS A 11 -1.92 -16.43 -14.09
CA CYS A 11 -1.74 -16.02 -15.49
C CYS A 11 -0.41 -15.28 -15.70
N MET A 12 -0.06 -14.35 -14.82
CA MET A 12 1.20 -13.60 -14.92
C MET A 12 2.42 -14.50 -14.74
N LEU A 13 2.40 -15.40 -13.76
CA LEU A 13 3.50 -16.32 -13.48
C LEU A 13 3.61 -17.44 -14.52
N ALA A 14 2.50 -17.86 -15.12
CA ALA A 14 2.49 -18.80 -16.25
C ALA A 14 3.09 -18.18 -17.52
N TYR A 15 2.88 -16.87 -17.74
CA TYR A 15 3.50 -16.14 -18.83
C TYR A 15 5.01 -15.92 -18.58
N ASN A 16 5.38 -15.48 -17.38
CA ASN A 16 6.79 -15.28 -17.02
C ASN A 16 6.98 -15.55 -15.51
N PRO A 17 7.59 -16.68 -15.11
CA PRO A 17 7.81 -17.03 -13.71
C PRO A 17 8.76 -16.07 -12.98
N TYR A 18 9.61 -15.32 -13.69
CA TYR A 18 10.52 -14.34 -13.09
C TYR A 18 9.79 -13.14 -12.46
N TYR A 19 8.52 -12.90 -12.80
CA TYR A 19 7.72 -11.89 -12.11
C TYR A 19 7.60 -12.12 -10.61
N LEU A 20 7.79 -13.36 -10.14
CA LEU A 20 7.83 -13.65 -8.71
C LEU A 20 8.93 -12.86 -7.97
N PHE A 21 10.03 -12.55 -8.65
CA PHE A 21 11.15 -11.78 -8.11
C PHE A 21 11.06 -10.28 -8.40
N ASP A 22 10.05 -9.85 -9.16
CA ASP A 22 9.80 -8.46 -9.44
C ASP A 22 9.20 -7.75 -8.22
N VAL A 23 9.83 -6.65 -7.80
CA VAL A 23 9.42 -5.88 -6.63
C VAL A 23 8.01 -5.32 -6.78
N GLY A 24 7.67 -4.85 -7.99
CA GLY A 24 6.35 -4.30 -8.30
C GLY A 24 5.26 -5.38 -8.17
N PHE A 25 5.52 -6.59 -8.68
CA PHE A 25 4.62 -7.73 -8.52
C PHE A 25 4.40 -8.05 -7.03
N GLN A 26 5.48 -8.22 -6.26
CA GLN A 26 5.40 -8.56 -4.84
C GLN A 26 4.63 -7.51 -4.03
N LEU A 27 4.95 -6.22 -4.20
CA LEU A 27 4.28 -5.12 -3.50
C LEU A 27 2.80 -5.04 -3.87
N SER A 28 2.47 -5.16 -5.16
CA SER A 28 1.08 -5.07 -5.63
C SER A 28 0.22 -6.21 -5.11
N TYR A 29 0.71 -7.45 -5.19
CA TYR A 29 -0.05 -8.62 -4.72
C TYR A 29 -0.21 -8.65 -3.20
N LEU A 30 0.83 -8.26 -2.46
CA LEU A 30 0.73 -8.12 -0.99
C LEU A 30 -0.23 -7.00 -0.60
N ALA A 31 -0.16 -5.84 -1.24
CA ALA A 31 -1.10 -4.75 -0.97
C ALA A 31 -2.54 -5.22 -1.16
N VAL A 32 -2.86 -5.81 -2.32
CA VAL A 32 -4.23 -6.29 -2.61
C VAL A 32 -4.66 -7.40 -1.66
N PHE A 33 -3.77 -8.35 -1.33
CA PHE A 33 -4.06 -9.41 -0.37
C PHE A 33 -4.44 -8.84 1.00
N PHE A 34 -3.65 -7.91 1.54
CA PHE A 34 -3.92 -7.29 2.84
C PHE A 34 -5.16 -6.39 2.80
N ILE A 35 -5.43 -5.69 1.71
CA ILE A 35 -6.66 -4.94 1.51
C ILE A 35 -7.87 -5.89 1.59
N LEU A 36 -7.87 -6.97 0.82
CA LEU A 36 -8.97 -7.94 0.82
C LEU A 36 -9.17 -8.60 2.20
N PHE A 37 -8.11 -8.74 2.97
CA PHE A 37 -8.15 -9.37 4.28
C PHE A 37 -8.54 -8.42 5.41
N LEU A 38 -7.95 -7.23 5.47
CA LEU A 38 -8.07 -6.30 6.60
C LEU A 38 -9.26 -5.33 6.47
N VAL A 39 -9.55 -4.84 5.26
CA VAL A 39 -10.61 -3.83 5.09
C VAL A 39 -11.99 -4.30 5.56
N PRO A 40 -12.44 -5.53 5.28
CA PRO A 40 -13.71 -6.02 5.82
C PRO A 40 -13.74 -5.99 7.36
N ARG A 41 -12.63 -6.36 8.00
CA ARG A 41 -12.50 -6.38 9.47
C ARG A 41 -12.52 -4.99 10.07
N PHE A 42 -11.84 -4.02 9.45
CA PHE A 42 -11.86 -2.63 9.90
C PHE A 42 -13.27 -2.04 9.80
N LYS A 43 -14.03 -2.39 8.77
CA LYS A 43 -15.44 -1.99 8.61
C LYS A 43 -16.35 -2.61 9.65
N GLU A 44 -16.07 -3.83 10.11
CA GLU A 44 -16.81 -4.49 11.20
C GLU A 44 -16.52 -3.83 12.56
N TRP A 45 -15.28 -3.39 12.80
CA TRP A 45 -14.88 -2.77 14.07
C TRP A 45 -15.43 -1.35 14.23
N ILE A 46 -15.47 -0.58 13.14
CA ILE A 46 -15.93 0.81 13.15
C ILE A 46 -17.00 0.99 12.08
N VAL A 47 -18.25 0.96 12.52
CA VAL A 47 -19.41 1.17 11.66
C VAL A 47 -19.68 2.66 11.51
N VAL A 48 -19.31 3.23 10.38
CA VAL A 48 -19.60 4.62 10.04
C VAL A 48 -20.98 4.71 9.42
N ARG A 49 -21.95 5.26 10.17
CA ARG A 49 -23.35 5.40 9.73
C ARG A 49 -23.57 6.58 8.77
N ASN A 50 -22.72 7.59 8.82
CA ASN A 50 -22.87 8.78 7.99
C ASN A 50 -22.23 8.51 6.60
N PRO A 51 -22.98 8.61 5.48
CA PRO A 51 -22.47 8.34 4.14
C PRO A 51 -21.36 9.30 3.70
N LEU A 52 -21.36 10.54 4.21
CA LEU A 52 -20.30 11.51 3.92
C LEU A 52 -18.97 11.15 4.58
N LEU A 53 -19.00 10.48 5.72
CA LEU A 53 -17.79 10.01 6.42
C LEU A 53 -17.38 8.59 6.02
N ALA A 54 -18.29 7.82 5.42
CA ALA A 54 -18.02 6.45 5.00
C ALA A 54 -16.97 6.39 3.89
N MET A 55 -17.02 7.32 2.92
CA MET A 55 -16.08 7.37 1.79
C MET A 55 -14.63 7.66 2.25
N PRO A 56 -14.34 8.75 3.01
CA PRO A 56 -13.01 8.97 3.56
C PRO A 56 -12.53 7.83 4.46
N TRP A 57 -13.43 7.24 5.27
CA TRP A 57 -13.13 6.10 6.12
C TRP A 57 -12.67 4.88 5.30
N GLU A 58 -13.34 4.60 4.19
CA GLU A 58 -12.95 3.52 3.30
C GLU A 58 -11.55 3.74 2.70
N TRP A 59 -11.22 4.95 2.26
CA TRP A 59 -9.90 5.27 1.74
C TRP A 59 -8.80 5.14 2.81
N ILE A 60 -9.07 5.57 4.03
CA ILE A 60 -8.16 5.42 5.17
C ILE A 60 -7.91 3.94 5.46
N THR A 61 -8.95 3.13 5.53
CA THR A 61 -8.83 1.68 5.83
C THR A 61 -8.07 0.93 4.73
N VAL A 62 -8.32 1.27 3.46
CA VAL A 62 -7.59 0.70 2.33
C VAL A 62 -6.12 1.10 2.37
N SER A 63 -5.81 2.38 2.63
CA SER A 63 -4.42 2.84 2.74
C SER A 63 -3.67 2.17 3.89
N ILE A 64 -4.29 2.05 5.05
CA ILE A 64 -3.68 1.36 6.21
C ILE A 64 -3.44 -0.12 5.89
N ALA A 65 -4.43 -0.79 5.31
CA ALA A 65 -4.33 -2.21 4.98
C ALA A 65 -3.19 -2.48 3.97
N ALA A 66 -3.11 -1.68 2.91
CA ALA A 66 -2.04 -1.76 1.92
C ALA A 66 -0.67 -1.54 2.57
N GLN A 67 -0.56 -0.52 3.42
CA GLN A 67 0.68 -0.16 4.08
C GLN A 67 1.18 -1.25 5.04
N ILE A 68 0.29 -1.85 5.83
CA ILE A 68 0.64 -3.01 6.68
C ILE A 68 1.21 -4.15 5.83
N GLY A 69 0.59 -4.43 4.68
CA GLY A 69 1.05 -5.48 3.77
C GLY A 69 2.40 -5.20 3.13
N THR A 70 2.69 -3.96 2.77
CA THR A 70 3.89 -3.60 1.99
C THR A 70 5.05 -3.08 2.82
N ALA A 71 4.81 -2.65 4.08
CA ALA A 71 5.81 -1.98 4.91
C ALA A 71 7.13 -2.75 5.03
N LEU A 72 7.07 -4.05 5.30
CA LEU A 72 8.27 -4.88 5.49
C LEU A 72 9.08 -5.03 4.20
N LEU A 73 8.41 -5.16 3.05
CA LEU A 73 9.07 -5.16 1.75
C LEU A 73 9.68 -3.79 1.42
N CYS A 74 9.00 -2.70 1.76
CA CYS A 74 9.54 -1.35 1.57
C CYS A 74 10.84 -1.16 2.37
N PHE A 75 10.88 -1.59 3.63
CA PHE A 75 12.12 -1.57 4.42
C PHE A 75 13.22 -2.46 3.84
N TYR A 76 12.85 -3.63 3.32
CA TYR A 76 13.82 -4.56 2.74
C TYR A 76 14.41 -4.06 1.43
N TYR A 77 13.57 -3.59 0.48
CA TYR A 77 14.02 -3.18 -0.85
C TYR A 77 14.53 -1.73 -0.91
N PHE A 78 13.82 -0.82 -0.27
CA PHE A 78 14.10 0.62 -0.37
C PHE A 78 14.82 1.20 0.83
N GLY A 79 14.87 0.47 1.95
CA GLY A 79 15.49 0.96 3.18
C GLY A 79 14.79 2.17 3.78
N GLN A 80 13.53 2.43 3.41
CA GLN A 80 12.76 3.56 3.89
C GLN A 80 11.26 3.27 3.89
N PHE A 81 10.55 3.95 4.78
CA PHE A 81 9.12 3.83 4.95
C PHE A 81 8.50 5.21 5.19
N SER A 82 7.45 5.54 4.43
CA SER A 82 6.76 6.82 4.60
C SER A 82 5.82 6.75 5.81
N THR A 83 5.96 7.68 6.74
CA THR A 83 5.07 7.83 7.90
C THR A 83 3.85 8.69 7.59
N VAL A 84 4.00 9.59 6.62
CA VAL A 84 2.94 10.52 6.19
C VAL A 84 2.05 9.97 5.09
N PHE A 85 2.20 8.67 4.76
CA PHE A 85 1.49 8.02 3.66
C PHE A 85 -0.02 8.24 3.70
N LEU A 86 -0.62 8.24 4.90
CA LEU A 86 -2.05 8.39 5.07
C LEU A 86 -2.54 9.77 4.60
N PHE A 87 -1.80 10.81 4.96
CA PHE A 87 -2.12 12.19 4.58
C PHE A 87 -1.79 12.47 3.11
N THR A 88 -0.76 11.82 2.57
CA THR A 88 -0.36 11.98 1.17
C THR A 88 -1.26 11.18 0.23
N ASN A 89 -1.64 9.95 0.59
CA ASN A 89 -2.44 9.09 -0.27
C ASN A 89 -3.84 9.66 -0.54
N LEU A 90 -4.46 10.32 0.43
CA LEU A 90 -5.80 10.86 0.27
C LEU A 90 -5.88 11.91 -0.87
N PRO A 91 -5.11 13.01 -0.83
CA PRO A 91 -5.14 14.00 -1.91
C PRO A 91 -4.57 13.47 -3.24
N VAL A 92 -3.54 12.60 -3.19
CA VAL A 92 -2.98 11.97 -4.39
C VAL A 92 -4.01 11.10 -5.10
N THR A 93 -4.77 10.28 -4.35
CA THR A 93 -5.83 9.45 -4.91
C THR A 93 -6.96 10.28 -5.53
N LEU A 94 -7.34 11.38 -4.88
CA LEU A 94 -8.33 12.31 -5.43
C LEU A 94 -7.84 12.92 -6.74
N LEU A 95 -6.61 13.41 -6.79
CA LEU A 95 -6.02 13.98 -8.01
C LEU A 95 -5.89 12.91 -9.11
N ALA A 96 -5.49 11.69 -8.77
CA ALA A 96 -5.38 10.58 -9.70
C ALA A 96 -6.74 10.18 -10.31
N MET A 97 -7.82 10.28 -9.53
CA MET A 97 -9.18 10.01 -10.01
C MET A 97 -9.58 10.94 -11.16
N PHE A 98 -9.12 12.19 -11.16
CA PHE A 98 -9.33 13.12 -12.27
C PHE A 98 -8.24 13.00 -13.34
N LEU A 99 -6.99 12.80 -12.94
CA LEU A 99 -5.86 12.70 -13.86
C LEU A 99 -6.03 11.56 -14.88
N ILE A 100 -6.43 10.38 -14.43
CA ILE A 100 -6.53 9.19 -15.29
C ILE A 100 -7.53 9.41 -16.45
N PRO A 101 -8.80 9.82 -16.22
CA PRO A 101 -9.73 10.08 -17.32
C PRO A 101 -9.25 11.20 -18.26
N PHE A 102 -8.71 12.30 -17.71
CA PHE A 102 -8.21 13.41 -18.54
C PHE A 102 -6.97 13.00 -19.35
N ALA A 103 -6.09 12.16 -18.81
CA ALA A 103 -4.95 11.63 -19.54
C ALA A 103 -5.38 10.72 -20.69
N PHE A 104 -6.39 9.85 -20.49
CA PHE A 104 -6.96 9.05 -21.58
C PHE A 104 -7.62 9.91 -22.66
N LEU A 105 -8.38 10.95 -22.26
CA LEU A 105 -8.94 11.91 -23.20
C LEU A 105 -7.84 12.62 -24.00
N TRP A 106 -6.77 13.04 -23.33
CA TRP A 106 -5.64 13.72 -23.99
C TRP A 106 -4.91 12.81 -24.98
N LEU A 107 -4.68 11.54 -24.63
CA LEU A 107 -4.03 10.56 -25.51
C LEU A 107 -4.90 10.17 -26.71
N GLY A 108 -6.22 10.11 -26.52
CA GLY A 108 -7.17 9.75 -27.58
C GLY A 108 -7.62 10.95 -28.45
N TYR A 109 -7.27 12.18 -28.07
CA TYR A 109 -7.73 13.37 -28.79
C TYR A 109 -6.76 13.76 -29.91
N PRO A 110 -7.21 13.99 -31.14
CA PRO A 110 -6.32 14.37 -32.25
C PRO A 110 -5.61 15.70 -31.98
N VAL A 111 -4.30 15.74 -32.23
CA VAL A 111 -3.43 16.90 -31.94
C VAL A 111 -3.86 18.16 -32.68
N ASP A 112 -4.46 18.00 -33.87
CA ASP A 112 -4.90 19.11 -34.73
C ASP A 112 -6.29 19.67 -34.40
N PHE A 113 -6.94 19.14 -33.36
CA PHE A 113 -8.31 19.52 -33.01
C PHE A 113 -8.35 20.69 -32.02
N TYR A 114 -9.35 21.57 -32.20
CA TYR A 114 -9.61 22.69 -31.30
C TYR A 114 -9.87 22.18 -29.88
N GLY A 115 -9.02 22.56 -28.94
CA GLY A 115 -9.16 22.14 -27.52
C GLY A 115 -8.07 21.21 -27.00
N TYR A 116 -7.21 20.61 -27.83
CA TYR A 116 -6.08 19.79 -27.41
C TYR A 116 -5.24 20.49 -26.33
N GLY A 117 -4.89 21.76 -26.54
CA GLY A 117 -4.11 22.54 -25.60
C GLY A 117 -4.77 22.81 -24.25
N TRP A 118 -6.10 22.80 -24.19
CA TRP A 118 -6.81 22.93 -22.91
C TRP A 118 -6.76 21.65 -22.10
N ILE A 119 -6.97 20.48 -22.75
CA ILE A 119 -6.88 19.17 -22.10
C ILE A 119 -5.45 18.96 -21.59
N GLN A 120 -4.45 19.28 -22.41
CA GLN A 120 -3.03 19.23 -22.00
C GLN A 120 -2.77 20.06 -20.74
N LYS A 121 -3.21 21.31 -20.70
CA LYS A 121 -3.03 22.19 -19.52
C LYS A 121 -3.71 21.64 -18.26
N ILE A 122 -4.87 21.01 -18.41
CA ILE A 122 -5.56 20.36 -17.28
C ILE A 122 -4.72 19.19 -16.77
N VAL A 123 -4.23 18.33 -17.65
CA VAL A 123 -3.38 17.17 -17.29
C VAL A 123 -2.10 17.66 -16.64
N GLU A 124 -1.40 18.63 -17.22
CA GLU A 124 -0.18 19.21 -16.65
C GLU A 124 -0.44 19.83 -15.27
N GLY A 125 -1.54 20.57 -15.11
CA GLY A 125 -1.95 21.16 -13.84
C GLY A 125 -2.24 20.12 -12.76
N LEU A 126 -2.90 19.03 -13.11
CA LEU A 126 -3.16 17.90 -12.19
C LEU A 126 -1.88 17.20 -11.78
N VAL A 127 -0.98 16.90 -12.73
CA VAL A 127 0.33 16.30 -12.45
C VAL A 127 1.15 17.21 -11.55
N HIS A 128 1.23 18.50 -11.87
CA HIS A 128 1.97 19.47 -11.07
C HIS A 128 1.41 19.59 -9.64
N SER A 129 0.10 19.58 -9.50
CA SER A 129 -0.56 19.58 -8.19
C SER A 129 -0.25 18.32 -7.39
N MET A 130 -0.24 17.16 -8.06
CA MET A 130 0.10 15.88 -7.44
C MET A 130 1.56 15.85 -6.94
N VAL A 131 2.51 16.31 -7.77
CA VAL A 131 3.92 16.43 -7.38
C VAL A 131 4.06 17.39 -6.20
N ARG A 132 3.42 18.57 -6.25
CA ARG A 132 3.47 19.55 -5.16
C ARG A 132 2.93 19.00 -3.85
N VAL A 133 1.85 18.22 -3.86
CA VAL A 133 1.33 17.55 -2.67
C VAL A 133 2.38 16.61 -2.08
N VAL A 134 3.01 15.78 -2.93
CA VAL A 134 4.07 14.86 -2.47
C VAL A 134 5.26 15.63 -1.89
N ASP A 135 5.70 16.71 -2.56
CA ASP A 135 6.83 17.53 -2.09
C ASP A 135 6.54 18.17 -0.72
N VAL A 136 5.36 18.74 -0.52
CA VAL A 136 4.95 19.35 0.75
C VAL A 136 4.97 18.34 1.89
N PHE A 137 4.42 17.14 1.67
CA PHE A 137 4.40 16.11 2.71
C PHE A 137 5.76 15.46 2.93
N SER A 138 6.59 15.33 1.89
CA SER A 138 7.95 14.80 2.02
C SER A 138 8.90 15.74 2.76
N ALA A 139 8.63 17.05 2.72
CA ALA A 139 9.41 18.06 3.44
C ALA A 139 9.13 18.11 4.95
N LEU A 140 8.10 17.39 5.43
CA LEU A 140 7.80 17.32 6.86
C LEU A 140 8.89 16.58 7.64
N PRO A 141 9.24 17.04 8.86
CA PRO A 141 10.16 16.32 9.71
C PRO A 141 9.58 14.93 10.02
N TYR A 142 10.43 13.90 9.95
CA TYR A 142 10.03 12.50 10.13
C TYR A 142 9.05 11.95 9.07
N ALA A 143 8.96 12.58 7.89
CA ALA A 143 8.13 12.08 6.79
C ALA A 143 8.51 10.66 6.36
N THR A 144 9.76 10.27 6.55
CA THR A 144 10.28 8.95 6.25
C THR A 144 11.10 8.42 7.43
N ILE A 145 10.88 7.15 7.75
CA ILE A 145 11.75 6.38 8.64
C ILE A 145 12.70 5.59 7.75
N THR A 146 14.00 5.73 7.98
CA THR A 146 15.04 4.98 7.28
C THR A 146 15.49 3.80 8.14
N GLY A 147 15.65 2.64 7.52
CA GLY A 147 16.12 1.42 8.17
C GLY A 147 16.18 0.30 7.14
N ARG A 148 17.18 -0.55 7.20
CA ARG A 148 17.30 -1.69 6.30
C ARG A 148 17.03 -2.98 7.06
N PHE A 149 16.04 -3.72 6.61
CA PHE A 149 15.78 -5.05 7.12
C PHE A 149 16.59 -6.08 6.32
N SER A 150 17.17 -7.02 7.04
CA SER A 150 17.70 -8.23 6.45
C SER A 150 16.55 -9.12 5.94
N PHE A 151 16.84 -10.00 4.98
CA PHE A 151 15.86 -10.98 4.47
C PHE A 151 15.16 -11.77 5.59
N PHE A 152 15.93 -12.20 6.61
CA PHE A 152 15.37 -12.94 7.75
C PHE A 152 14.46 -12.08 8.65
N GLU A 153 14.76 -10.80 8.80
CA GLU A 153 13.92 -9.86 9.57
C GLU A 153 12.61 -9.58 8.86
N MET A 154 12.67 -9.39 7.55
CA MET A 154 11.48 -9.26 6.71
C MET A 154 10.61 -10.52 6.79
N LEU A 155 11.20 -11.71 6.64
CA LEU A 155 10.46 -12.97 6.70
C LEU A 155 9.85 -13.19 8.09
N GLY A 156 10.60 -12.91 9.15
CA GLY A 156 10.11 -12.97 10.52
C GLY A 156 8.98 -11.99 10.78
N GLY A 157 9.09 -10.76 10.26
CA GLY A 157 8.03 -9.76 10.32
C GLY A 157 6.73 -10.22 9.64
N TYR A 158 6.80 -10.82 8.46
CA TYR A 158 5.62 -11.45 7.83
C TYR A 158 5.10 -12.63 8.62
N GLY A 159 5.99 -13.47 9.18
CA GLY A 159 5.61 -14.56 10.10
C GLY A 159 4.82 -14.02 11.30
N PHE A 160 5.29 -12.93 11.92
CA PHE A 160 4.58 -12.24 13.00
C PHE A 160 3.20 -11.74 12.55
N LEU A 161 3.11 -11.06 11.38
CA LEU A 161 1.84 -10.61 10.85
C LEU A 161 0.86 -11.77 10.62
N VAL A 162 1.32 -12.87 10.03
CA VAL A 162 0.49 -14.07 9.82
C VAL A 162 0.00 -14.65 11.14
N LEU A 163 0.85 -14.75 12.16
CA LEU A 163 0.44 -15.22 13.49
C LEU A 163 -0.58 -14.29 14.13
N CYS A 164 -0.43 -12.97 14.00
CA CYS A 164 -1.43 -11.99 14.44
C CYS A 164 -2.77 -12.20 13.73
N LEU A 165 -2.76 -12.42 12.41
CA LEU A 165 -3.98 -12.66 11.63
C LEU A 165 -4.66 -13.98 12.02
N ILE A 166 -3.88 -15.03 12.31
CA ILE A 166 -4.37 -16.32 12.81
C ILE A 166 -4.98 -16.12 14.21
N TYR A 167 -4.30 -15.38 15.09
CA TYR A 167 -4.81 -15.08 16.43
C TYR A 167 -6.15 -14.33 16.39
N MET A 168 -6.29 -13.36 15.50
CA MET A 168 -7.56 -12.64 15.31
C MET A 168 -8.72 -13.58 14.93
N LYS A 169 -8.45 -14.71 14.27
CA LYS A 169 -9.45 -15.69 13.85
C LYS A 169 -9.72 -16.74 14.93
N ILE A 170 -8.68 -17.30 15.55
CA ILE A 170 -8.77 -18.47 16.43
C ILE A 170 -8.84 -18.07 17.91
N ARG A 171 -8.25 -16.92 18.29
CA ARG A 171 -8.14 -16.39 19.66
C ARG A 171 -7.48 -17.32 20.67
N GLU A 172 -6.63 -18.23 20.20
CA GLU A 172 -5.89 -19.15 21.04
C GLU A 172 -4.66 -18.46 21.68
N PRO A 173 -4.46 -18.51 23.01
CA PRO A 173 -3.36 -17.83 23.69
C PRO A 173 -1.98 -18.35 23.26
N LYS A 174 -1.88 -19.59 22.81
CA LYS A 174 -0.64 -20.18 22.30
C LYS A 174 -0.14 -19.47 21.02
N VAL A 175 -1.06 -19.05 20.15
CA VAL A 175 -0.73 -18.31 18.92
C VAL A 175 -0.21 -16.91 19.26
N LEU A 176 -0.82 -16.25 20.25
CA LEU A 176 -0.35 -14.96 20.73
C LEU A 176 1.05 -15.07 21.33
N LEU A 177 1.30 -16.10 22.14
CA LEU A 177 2.62 -16.36 22.71
C LEU A 177 3.67 -16.56 21.62
N ALA A 178 3.36 -17.36 20.58
CA ALA A 178 4.25 -17.60 19.44
C ALA A 178 4.53 -16.29 18.66
N ALA A 179 3.52 -15.42 18.48
CA ALA A 179 3.70 -14.12 17.85
C ALA A 179 4.63 -13.21 18.68
N LEU A 180 4.41 -13.13 19.98
CA LEU A 180 5.23 -12.32 20.90
C LEU A 180 6.68 -12.82 21.00
N THR A 181 6.90 -14.15 21.04
CA THR A 181 8.25 -14.71 21.04
C THR A 181 8.99 -14.42 19.74
N LEU A 182 8.31 -14.53 18.59
CA LEU A 182 8.91 -14.19 17.30
C LEU A 182 9.27 -12.69 17.23
N LEU A 183 8.39 -11.81 17.69
CA LEU A 183 8.67 -10.37 17.76
C LEU A 183 9.87 -10.07 18.66
N LEU A 184 9.98 -10.72 19.81
CA LEU A 184 11.09 -10.55 20.73
C LEU A 184 12.42 -11.00 20.08
N ILE A 185 12.43 -12.13 19.38
CA ILE A 185 13.62 -12.63 18.67
C ILE A 185 14.07 -11.61 17.60
N ILE A 186 13.15 -11.07 16.82
CA ILE A 186 13.45 -10.07 15.78
C ILE A 186 14.00 -8.80 16.43
N SER A 187 13.36 -8.30 17.49
CA SER A 187 13.77 -7.08 18.18
C SER A 187 15.16 -7.21 18.80
N VAL A 188 15.46 -8.35 19.44
CA VAL A 188 16.79 -8.63 20.02
C VAL A 188 17.85 -8.68 18.91
N LYS A 189 17.54 -9.32 17.77
CA LYS A 189 18.46 -9.37 16.63
C LYS A 189 18.76 -7.98 16.06
N ILE A 190 17.74 -7.14 15.88
CA ILE A 190 17.91 -5.77 15.42
C ILE A 190 18.80 -4.98 16.40
N LEU A 191 18.59 -5.14 17.71
CA LEU A 191 19.36 -4.46 18.75
C LEU A 191 20.84 -4.88 18.78
N ILE A 192 21.13 -6.15 18.46
CA ILE A 192 22.52 -6.68 18.42
C ILE A 192 23.24 -6.23 17.13
N CYS A 193 22.50 -5.97 16.04
CA CYS A 193 23.07 -5.57 14.76
C CYS A 193 23.18 -4.04 14.57
N LEU A 194 22.68 -3.25 15.53
CA LEU A 194 22.84 -1.79 15.63
C LEU A 194 24.12 -1.45 16.37
#